data_a665290f5314daa5a1279028e5237b76
#
_entry.id   a665290f5314daa5a1279028e5237b76
#
_cell.length_a   1.000
_cell.length_b   1.000
_cell.length_c   1.000
_cell.angle_alpha   90.00
_cell.angle_beta   90.00
_cell.angle_gamma   90.00
#
_symmetry.space_group_name_H-M   'P 1'
#
loop_
_entity.id
_entity.type
_entity.pdbx_description
1 polymer ?
#
loop_
_entity_poly.entity_id
_entity_poly.type
_entity_poly.pdbx_seq_one_letter_code
_entity_poly.pdbx_strand_id
1 'polypeptide(L)'
;MDLKHDMGGYMGQVYYYSIYGLTVESEIPFLEANCRKSEEVSQDVIIRFGSMPEYIKVDKQEGNKNTISKQGYVWFSYDGVGDILVEKGERITLELQQDADYELTKAMLLGSALGIVLIQREIIAIHSGAVVIHNKAVLVCGNSGAGKSTIIHELVKRGHLFLADDTVAIHGTKQLVAAPAYPQQKLCVDTVTRENYDTNTLTILNEERQKYAISRRDIFAEKEHPIGGLFYISLSDTDRLTIKEVVGHKKLAIIINNLYLTDIYKVLGLSPLFFKKCLEFANMIPIYEIERPCGLSTEQDIVKFIENEVV
;
A
#
# COMPACT_ATOMS: atom_id res chain seq x y z
N MET A 1 15.31 19.70 -5.17
CA MET A 1 16.27 19.61 -4.05
C MET A 1 17.22 18.48 -4.39
N ASP A 2 18.50 18.72 -4.45
CA ASP A 2 19.50 17.75 -4.95
C ASP A 2 19.75 16.69 -3.86
N LEU A 3 19.35 15.44 -4.10
CA LEU A 3 19.52 14.31 -3.16
C LEU A 3 20.96 14.17 -2.64
N LYS A 4 21.97 14.47 -3.45
CA LYS A 4 23.37 14.41 -3.03
C LYS A 4 23.75 15.55 -2.07
N HIS A 5 23.06 16.68 -2.11
CA HIS A 5 23.30 17.81 -1.20
C HIS A 5 22.52 17.66 0.11
N ASP A 6 21.27 17.17 0.05
CA ASP A 6 20.46 16.92 1.25
C ASP A 6 20.84 15.60 1.96
N MET A 7 21.31 14.58 1.24
CA MET A 7 21.75 13.31 1.81
C MET A 7 23.20 13.32 2.34
N GLY A 8 23.99 14.36 2.06
CA GLY A 8 25.36 14.51 2.61
C GLY A 8 25.39 14.45 4.15
N GLY A 9 24.28 14.75 4.83
CA GLY A 9 24.11 14.60 6.27
C GLY A 9 23.62 13.23 6.75
N TYR A 10 23.15 12.35 5.82
CA TYR A 10 22.54 11.05 6.17
C TYR A 10 23.36 9.85 5.69
N MET A 11 24.41 10.06 4.88
CA MET A 11 25.27 8.96 4.42
C MET A 11 25.97 8.26 5.59
N GLY A 12 25.71 6.96 5.71
CA GLY A 12 26.27 6.10 6.76
C GLY A 12 25.38 5.94 7.99
N GLN A 13 24.22 6.59 8.03
CA GLN A 13 23.23 6.35 9.06
C GLN A 13 22.23 5.29 8.59
N VAL A 14 21.83 4.42 9.53
CA VAL A 14 20.84 3.35 9.29
C VAL A 14 19.61 3.61 10.16
N TYR A 15 18.45 3.44 9.58
CA TYR A 15 17.16 3.68 10.20
C TYR A 15 16.37 2.37 10.28
N TYR A 16 15.57 2.21 11.32
CA TYR A 16 14.75 1.03 11.54
C TYR A 16 13.27 1.41 11.61
N TYR A 17 12.45 0.69 10.84
CA TYR A 17 11.01 0.98 10.72
C TYR A 17 10.19 -0.29 10.94
N SER A 18 8.93 -0.10 11.34
CA SER A 18 7.89 -1.14 11.28
C SER A 18 6.90 -0.75 10.20
N ILE A 19 6.88 -1.48 9.09
CA ILE A 19 6.01 -1.21 7.94
C ILE A 19 5.42 -2.53 7.47
N TYR A 20 4.11 -2.61 7.31
CA TYR A 20 3.40 -3.84 6.89
C TYR A 20 3.65 -5.06 7.79
N GLY A 21 3.93 -4.85 9.08
CA GLY A 21 4.32 -5.92 10.01
C GLY A 21 5.75 -6.41 9.86
N LEU A 22 6.53 -5.82 8.95
CA LEU A 22 7.94 -6.15 8.72
C LEU A 22 8.87 -5.16 9.43
N THR A 23 10.01 -5.67 9.89
CA THR A 23 11.12 -4.83 10.34
C THR A 23 11.99 -4.47 9.16
N VAL A 24 12.01 -3.19 8.81
CA VAL A 24 12.74 -2.63 7.67
C VAL A 24 13.96 -1.86 8.17
N GLU A 25 15.14 -2.26 7.72
CA GLU A 25 16.39 -1.52 7.90
C GLU A 25 16.71 -0.75 6.63
N SER A 26 16.96 0.56 6.71
CA SER A 26 17.11 1.42 5.53
C SER A 26 18.22 2.45 5.70
N GLU A 27 19.02 2.65 4.64
CA GLU A 27 19.94 3.79 4.51
C GLU A 27 19.21 5.09 4.10
N ILE A 28 17.92 4.98 3.74
CA ILE A 28 17.09 6.13 3.36
C ILE A 28 16.14 6.44 4.52
N PRO A 29 16.09 7.69 5.00
CA PRO A 29 15.13 8.09 6.01
C PRO A 29 13.71 8.16 5.44
N PHE A 30 12.75 7.53 6.12
CA PHE A 30 11.32 7.63 5.86
C PHE A 30 10.67 8.44 6.99
N LEU A 31 10.62 9.76 6.82
CA LEU A 31 10.06 10.65 7.84
C LEU A 31 8.57 10.36 8.11
N GLU A 32 7.90 9.76 7.14
CA GLU A 32 6.49 9.35 7.21
C GLU A 32 6.27 8.08 8.03
N ALA A 33 7.28 7.21 8.15
CA ALA A 33 7.16 5.92 8.82
C ALA A 33 7.48 6.01 10.32
N ASN A 34 6.98 5.03 11.08
CA ASN A 34 7.28 4.93 12.51
C ASN A 34 8.67 4.33 12.72
N CYS A 35 9.58 5.12 13.28
CA CYS A 35 10.91 4.65 13.66
C CYS A 35 10.82 3.65 14.81
N ARG A 36 11.56 2.54 14.70
CA ARG A 36 11.85 1.64 15.82
C ARG A 36 13.15 2.06 16.51
N LYS A 37 13.22 1.87 17.82
CA LYS A 37 14.35 2.29 18.64
C LYS A 37 15.48 1.26 18.74
N SER A 38 15.45 0.08 18.13
CA SER A 38 16.45 -0.94 18.44
C SER A 38 17.05 -1.67 17.24
N GLU A 39 18.37 -1.75 17.27
CA GLU A 39 19.22 -2.63 16.48
C GLU A 39 19.11 -4.13 16.90
N GLU A 40 18.32 -4.45 17.94
CA GLU A 40 18.27 -5.78 18.58
C GLU A 40 17.29 -6.77 17.93
N VAL A 41 16.56 -6.34 16.90
CA VAL A 41 15.57 -7.20 16.23
C VAL A 41 16.10 -7.65 14.88
N SER A 42 15.99 -8.92 14.56
CA SER A 42 16.25 -9.46 13.23
C SER A 42 15.48 -8.65 12.18
N GLN A 43 16.17 -8.13 11.18
CA GLN A 43 15.58 -7.39 10.08
C GLN A 43 14.94 -8.35 9.09
N ASP A 44 13.70 -8.04 8.70
CA ASP A 44 13.01 -8.76 7.63
C ASP A 44 13.45 -8.28 6.26
N VAL A 45 13.70 -6.97 6.13
CA VAL A 45 14.03 -6.30 4.86
C VAL A 45 15.16 -5.31 5.07
N ILE A 46 16.12 -5.32 4.16
CA ILE A 46 17.26 -4.40 4.15
C ILE A 46 17.23 -3.56 2.88
N ILE A 47 17.22 -2.23 3.01
CA ILE A 47 17.27 -1.28 1.90
C ILE A 47 18.64 -0.61 1.87
N ARG A 48 19.37 -0.75 0.76
CA ARG A 48 20.74 -0.23 0.60
C ARG A 48 20.91 0.46 -0.74
N PHE A 49 21.79 1.46 -0.74
CA PHE A 49 22.37 1.95 -1.98
C PHE A 49 23.38 0.93 -2.52
N GLY A 50 23.41 0.79 -3.83
CA GLY A 50 24.36 -0.11 -4.49
C GLY A 50 24.23 -0.10 -6.00
N SER A 51 25.25 -0.59 -6.68
CA SER A 51 25.20 -0.75 -8.13
C SER A 51 24.42 -1.99 -8.51
N MET A 52 23.70 -1.93 -9.63
CA MET A 52 22.99 -3.09 -10.17
C MET A 52 23.94 -4.23 -10.55
N PRO A 53 23.58 -5.48 -10.26
CA PRO A 53 24.34 -6.67 -10.70
C PRO A 53 24.46 -6.73 -12.21
N GLU A 54 25.43 -7.51 -12.70
CA GLU A 54 25.72 -7.60 -14.14
C GLU A 54 24.54 -8.11 -14.95
N TYR A 55 23.77 -9.05 -14.43
CA TYR A 55 22.58 -9.59 -15.12
C TYR A 55 21.48 -8.52 -15.32
N ILE A 56 21.35 -7.53 -14.42
CA ILE A 56 20.44 -6.40 -14.61
C ILE A 56 21.01 -5.40 -15.63
N LYS A 57 22.33 -5.18 -15.63
CA LYS A 57 22.96 -4.30 -16.63
C LYS A 57 22.79 -4.84 -18.04
N VAL A 58 22.86 -6.16 -18.22
CA VAL A 58 22.58 -6.81 -19.51
C VAL A 58 21.13 -6.57 -19.93
N ASP A 59 20.15 -6.86 -19.04
CA ASP A 59 18.73 -6.60 -19.32
C ASP A 59 18.48 -5.14 -19.75
N LYS A 60 19.14 -4.20 -19.06
CA LYS A 60 19.04 -2.77 -19.36
C LYS A 60 19.64 -2.41 -20.72
N GLN A 61 20.78 -3.02 -21.09
CA GLN A 61 21.41 -2.84 -22.42
C GLN A 61 20.53 -3.38 -23.54
N GLU A 62 19.73 -4.40 -23.29
CA GLU A 62 18.73 -4.93 -24.24
C GLU A 62 17.48 -4.04 -24.36
N GLY A 63 17.41 -2.91 -23.62
CA GLY A 63 16.33 -1.95 -23.67
C GLY A 63 15.17 -2.25 -22.74
N ASN A 64 15.30 -3.23 -21.85
CA ASN A 64 14.29 -3.52 -20.83
C ASN A 64 14.25 -2.40 -19.77
N LYS A 65 13.05 -2.08 -19.28
CA LYS A 65 12.84 -1.15 -18.16
C LYS A 65 12.41 -1.86 -16.88
N ASN A 66 12.10 -3.14 -16.96
CA ASN A 66 11.76 -3.99 -15.82
C ASN A 66 11.95 -5.46 -16.16
N THR A 67 12.20 -6.27 -15.13
CA THR A 67 12.26 -7.73 -15.22
C THR A 67 11.60 -8.35 -14.00
N ILE A 68 10.65 -9.25 -14.24
CA ILE A 68 10.00 -10.06 -13.21
C ILE A 68 10.50 -11.49 -13.37
N SER A 69 11.39 -11.93 -12.49
CA SER A 69 12.04 -13.24 -12.59
C SER A 69 11.45 -14.27 -11.64
N LYS A 70 11.20 -15.48 -12.17
CA LYS A 70 10.85 -16.65 -11.35
C LYS A 70 12.01 -17.13 -10.44
N GLN A 71 13.21 -16.58 -10.61
CA GLN A 71 14.37 -16.84 -9.76
C GLN A 71 14.35 -16.04 -8.44
N GLY A 72 13.28 -15.27 -8.19
CA GLY A 72 13.07 -14.57 -6.92
C GLY A 72 13.59 -13.14 -6.89
N TYR A 73 13.71 -12.48 -8.04
CA TYR A 73 13.99 -11.05 -8.08
C TYR A 73 13.00 -10.31 -8.99
N VAL A 74 12.79 -9.03 -8.69
CA VAL A 74 12.09 -8.06 -9.55
C VAL A 74 12.93 -6.81 -9.61
N TRP A 75 13.26 -6.39 -10.83
CA TRP A 75 13.95 -5.14 -11.10
C TRP A 75 13.05 -4.23 -11.93
N PHE A 76 13.12 -2.95 -11.66
CA PHE A 76 12.49 -1.90 -12.47
C PHE A 76 13.29 -0.61 -12.43
N SER A 77 13.33 0.09 -13.56
CA SER A 77 13.87 1.43 -13.70
C SER A 77 12.74 2.45 -13.71
N TYR A 78 12.88 3.54 -12.98
CA TYR A 78 11.88 4.60 -12.91
C TYR A 78 12.54 5.96 -13.15
N ASP A 79 11.99 6.72 -14.11
CA ASP A 79 12.49 8.05 -14.45
C ASP A 79 12.34 8.98 -13.23
N GLY A 80 13.39 9.75 -12.91
CA GLY A 80 13.45 10.58 -11.70
C GLY A 80 13.89 9.83 -10.43
N VAL A 81 14.13 8.51 -10.50
CA VAL A 81 14.63 7.71 -9.37
C VAL A 81 15.93 6.97 -9.71
N GLY A 82 15.88 6.13 -10.74
CA GLY A 82 16.94 5.21 -11.10
C GLY A 82 16.45 3.76 -11.07
N ASP A 83 17.32 2.85 -10.70
CA ASP A 83 17.07 1.42 -10.72
C ASP A 83 16.79 0.87 -9.31
N ILE A 84 15.75 0.06 -9.19
CA ILE A 84 15.35 -0.61 -7.94
C ILE A 84 15.31 -2.11 -8.19
N LEU A 85 16.06 -2.86 -7.40
CA LEU A 85 16.10 -4.33 -7.42
C LEU A 85 15.59 -4.88 -6.09
N VAL A 86 14.59 -5.73 -6.14
CA VAL A 86 14.01 -6.43 -4.97
C VAL A 86 14.30 -7.92 -5.09
N GLU A 87 14.98 -8.49 -4.11
CA GLU A 87 15.44 -9.87 -4.12
C GLU A 87 14.92 -10.65 -2.92
N LYS A 88 14.34 -11.82 -3.19
CA LYS A 88 13.91 -12.84 -2.21
C LYS A 88 13.02 -12.34 -1.07
N GLY A 89 12.41 -11.15 -1.22
CA GLY A 89 11.63 -10.54 -0.16
C GLY A 89 12.44 -10.05 1.06
N GLU A 90 13.76 -9.92 0.91
CA GLU A 90 14.67 -9.59 2.00
C GLU A 90 15.56 -8.38 1.72
N ARG A 91 15.83 -8.10 0.46
CA ARG A 91 16.75 -7.02 0.06
C ARG A 91 16.16 -6.14 -1.02
N ILE A 92 16.35 -4.84 -0.83
CA ILE A 92 16.10 -3.82 -1.85
C ILE A 92 17.40 -3.10 -2.10
N THR A 93 17.91 -3.18 -3.35
CA THR A 93 19.08 -2.43 -3.79
C THR A 93 18.62 -1.27 -4.66
N LEU A 94 19.16 -0.06 -4.40
CA LEU A 94 18.80 1.17 -5.08
C LEU A 94 20.03 1.80 -5.72
N GLU A 95 20.05 1.91 -7.04
CA GLU A 95 21.03 2.65 -7.82
C GLU A 95 20.39 3.94 -8.35
N LEU A 96 20.62 5.05 -7.65
CA LEU A 96 20.02 6.34 -7.99
C LEU A 96 20.59 6.92 -9.26
N GLN A 97 19.75 7.53 -10.09
CA GLN A 97 20.20 8.43 -11.15
C GLN A 97 20.74 9.75 -10.58
N GLN A 98 21.42 10.54 -11.41
CA GLN A 98 22.16 11.72 -10.96
C GLN A 98 21.28 12.76 -10.26
N ASP A 99 20.08 13.03 -10.78
CA ASP A 99 19.14 14.04 -10.30
C ASP A 99 17.85 13.37 -9.77
N ALA A 100 18.02 12.29 -8.97
CA ALA A 100 16.89 11.55 -8.44
C ALA A 100 16.06 12.41 -7.47
N ASP A 101 14.73 12.35 -7.63
CA ASP A 101 13.79 13.01 -6.72
C ASP A 101 13.60 12.18 -5.45
N TYR A 102 13.80 12.81 -4.29
CA TYR A 102 13.72 12.13 -2.99
C TYR A 102 12.30 11.68 -2.64
N GLU A 103 11.30 12.53 -2.86
CA GLU A 103 9.91 12.20 -2.54
C GLU A 103 9.39 11.08 -3.44
N LEU A 104 9.75 11.13 -4.73
CA LEU A 104 9.42 10.07 -5.67
C LEU A 104 10.13 8.76 -5.32
N THR A 105 11.41 8.83 -4.93
CA THR A 105 12.19 7.66 -4.47
C THR A 105 11.52 6.99 -3.27
N LYS A 106 11.12 7.77 -2.26
CA LYS A 106 10.39 7.25 -1.10
C LYS A 106 9.06 6.62 -1.50
N ALA A 107 8.30 7.28 -2.37
CA ALA A 107 7.03 6.75 -2.84
C ALA A 107 7.18 5.41 -3.57
N MET A 108 8.26 5.25 -4.38
CA MET A 108 8.57 3.97 -5.04
C MET A 108 8.99 2.89 -4.04
N LEU A 109 9.78 3.23 -3.04
CA LEU A 109 10.23 2.27 -2.02
C LEU A 109 9.09 1.82 -1.11
N LEU A 110 8.34 2.76 -0.54
CA LEU A 110 7.22 2.48 0.39
C LEU A 110 6.03 1.80 -0.31
N GLY A 111 5.79 2.13 -1.57
CA GLY A 111 4.76 1.51 -2.39
C GLY A 111 5.26 0.28 -3.13
N SER A 112 5.82 0.47 -4.33
CA SER A 112 6.13 -0.62 -5.26
C SER A 112 7.16 -1.61 -4.71
N ALA A 113 8.30 -1.15 -4.18
CA ALA A 113 9.36 -2.05 -3.76
C ALA A 113 8.96 -2.89 -2.54
N LEU A 114 8.39 -2.29 -1.49
CA LEU A 114 7.88 -3.05 -0.34
C LEU A 114 6.66 -3.91 -0.72
N GLY A 115 5.83 -3.46 -1.66
CA GLY A 115 4.78 -4.31 -2.22
C GLY A 115 5.31 -5.57 -2.91
N ILE A 116 6.41 -5.47 -3.65
CA ILE A 116 7.10 -6.61 -4.25
C ILE A 116 7.68 -7.53 -3.16
N VAL A 117 8.23 -6.98 -2.08
CA VAL A 117 8.67 -7.76 -0.91
C VAL A 117 7.53 -8.61 -0.35
N LEU A 118 6.33 -8.02 -0.17
CA LEU A 118 5.16 -8.76 0.32
C LEU A 118 4.81 -9.92 -0.62
N ILE A 119 4.85 -9.70 -1.95
CA ILE A 119 4.60 -10.73 -2.96
C ILE A 119 5.63 -11.86 -2.85
N GLN A 120 6.93 -11.54 -2.80
CA GLN A 120 8.00 -12.53 -2.71
C GLN A 120 7.98 -13.33 -1.41
N ARG A 121 7.42 -12.77 -0.34
CA ARG A 121 7.20 -13.44 0.97
C ARG A 121 5.86 -14.19 1.04
N GLU A 122 5.08 -14.18 -0.02
CA GLU A 122 3.71 -14.74 -0.04
C GLU A 122 2.83 -14.20 1.09
N ILE A 123 2.96 -12.91 1.42
CA ILE A 123 2.07 -12.18 2.31
C ILE A 123 0.93 -11.62 1.45
N ILE A 124 -0.31 -11.84 1.89
CA ILE A 124 -1.47 -11.28 1.18
C ILE A 124 -1.43 -9.77 1.33
N ALA A 125 -1.32 -9.07 0.21
CA ALA A 125 -1.37 -7.63 0.12
C ALA A 125 -2.57 -7.22 -0.72
N ILE A 126 -3.53 -6.49 -0.13
CA ILE A 126 -4.74 -6.03 -0.82
C ILE A 126 -4.57 -4.57 -1.21
N HIS A 127 -4.90 -4.25 -2.46
CA HIS A 127 -5.00 -2.86 -2.91
C HIS A 127 -6.22 -2.19 -2.28
N SER A 128 -6.06 -1.70 -1.07
CA SER A 128 -7.11 -1.12 -0.24
C SER A 128 -6.57 -0.04 0.69
N GLY A 129 -7.45 0.86 1.13
CA GLY A 129 -7.23 1.62 2.33
C GLY A 129 -7.79 0.89 3.54
N ALA A 130 -7.33 1.25 4.75
CA ALA A 130 -7.85 0.68 5.99
C ALA A 130 -7.90 1.68 7.14
N VAL A 131 -8.92 1.54 7.96
CA VAL A 131 -9.10 2.23 9.25
C VAL A 131 -9.42 1.21 10.34
N VAL A 132 -9.35 1.63 11.61
CA VAL A 132 -9.71 0.80 12.76
C VAL A 132 -11.02 1.31 13.36
N ILE A 133 -12.03 0.44 13.40
CA ILE A 133 -13.34 0.67 14.02
C ILE A 133 -13.53 -0.40 15.10
N HIS A 134 -13.88 -0.01 16.33
CA HIS A 134 -14.09 -0.94 17.46
C HIS A 134 -12.95 -1.98 17.61
N ASN A 135 -11.70 -1.53 17.46
CA ASN A 135 -10.50 -2.37 17.51
C ASN A 135 -10.38 -3.43 16.41
N LYS A 136 -11.14 -3.30 15.31
CA LYS A 136 -11.09 -4.17 14.12
C LYS A 136 -10.67 -3.36 12.90
N ALA A 137 -9.82 -3.93 12.06
CA ALA A 137 -9.42 -3.32 10.78
C ALA A 137 -10.54 -3.47 9.74
N VAL A 138 -10.92 -2.36 9.15
CA VAL A 138 -11.91 -2.25 8.07
C VAL A 138 -11.17 -1.93 6.79
N LEU A 139 -11.26 -2.82 5.81
CA LEU A 139 -10.58 -2.68 4.52
C LEU A 139 -11.57 -2.15 3.48
N VAL A 140 -11.17 -1.11 2.74
CA VAL A 140 -11.96 -0.54 1.64
C VAL A 140 -11.18 -0.69 0.35
N CYS A 141 -11.63 -1.57 -0.54
CA CYS A 141 -11.02 -1.85 -1.84
C CYS A 141 -11.96 -1.52 -3.01
N GLY A 142 -11.51 -1.70 -4.24
CA GLY A 142 -12.28 -1.44 -5.47
C GLY A 142 -11.46 -0.73 -6.54
N ASN A 143 -12.08 -0.44 -7.67
CA ASN A 143 -11.43 0.15 -8.83
C ASN A 143 -10.87 1.57 -8.55
N SER A 144 -9.89 1.99 -9.36
CA SER A 144 -9.42 3.39 -9.32
C SER A 144 -10.59 4.33 -9.62
N GLY A 145 -10.71 5.42 -8.85
CA GLY A 145 -11.81 6.37 -9.01
C GLY A 145 -13.13 5.99 -8.32
N ALA A 146 -13.25 4.77 -7.78
CA ALA A 146 -14.49 4.34 -7.09
C ALA A 146 -14.76 5.06 -5.75
N GLY A 147 -13.81 5.85 -5.23
CA GLY A 147 -13.97 6.64 -4.00
C GLY A 147 -13.37 6.04 -2.74
N LYS A 148 -12.50 5.02 -2.85
CA LYS A 148 -11.82 4.38 -1.69
C LYS A 148 -11.22 5.40 -0.72
N SER A 149 -10.28 6.24 -1.21
CA SER A 149 -9.59 7.22 -0.36
C SER A 149 -10.54 8.25 0.24
N THR A 150 -11.66 8.57 -0.45
CA THR A 150 -12.71 9.44 0.07
C THR A 150 -13.45 8.80 1.23
N ILE A 151 -13.83 7.51 1.13
CA ILE A 151 -14.50 6.78 2.22
C ILE A 151 -13.56 6.63 3.42
N ILE A 152 -12.30 6.28 3.21
CA ILE A 152 -11.29 6.23 4.28
C ILE A 152 -11.15 7.61 4.95
N HIS A 153 -11.10 8.68 4.17
CA HIS A 153 -11.03 10.05 4.69
C HIS A 153 -12.26 10.41 5.55
N GLU A 154 -13.46 10.08 5.11
CA GLU A 154 -14.70 10.33 5.87
C GLU A 154 -14.73 9.52 7.19
N LEU A 155 -14.28 8.26 7.18
CA LEU A 155 -14.14 7.44 8.39
C LEU A 155 -13.14 8.05 9.37
N VAL A 156 -12.00 8.53 8.89
CA VAL A 156 -11.00 9.25 9.68
C VAL A 156 -11.59 10.53 10.30
N LYS A 157 -12.36 11.32 9.56
CA LYS A 157 -13.06 12.51 10.07
C LYS A 157 -14.05 12.20 11.19
N ARG A 158 -14.58 10.99 11.24
CA ARG A 158 -15.47 10.53 12.31
C ARG A 158 -14.72 10.03 13.54
N GLY A 159 -13.39 10.10 13.55
CA GLY A 159 -12.54 9.75 14.69
C GLY A 159 -11.99 8.33 14.69
N HIS A 160 -12.16 7.58 13.59
CA HIS A 160 -11.54 6.27 13.45
C HIS A 160 -10.05 6.39 13.16
N LEU A 161 -9.24 5.46 13.72
CA LEU A 161 -7.79 5.48 13.51
C LEU A 161 -7.45 5.04 12.07
N PHE A 162 -6.50 5.73 11.47
CA PHE A 162 -5.95 5.38 10.16
C PHE A 162 -4.96 4.22 10.30
N LEU A 163 -5.03 3.21 9.43
CA LEU A 163 -4.15 2.05 9.46
C LEU A 163 -3.26 1.96 8.21
N ALA A 164 -3.83 2.17 7.03
CA ALA A 164 -3.11 2.06 5.76
C ALA A 164 -3.84 2.81 4.63
N ASP A 165 -3.08 3.19 3.60
CA ASP A 165 -3.59 3.62 2.29
C ASP A 165 -2.88 2.84 1.18
N ASP A 166 -3.56 2.63 0.05
CA ASP A 166 -3.09 1.89 -1.14
C ASP A 166 -2.79 0.39 -0.92
N THR A 167 -2.19 -0.01 0.20
CA THR A 167 -1.79 -1.41 0.44
C THR A 167 -2.03 -1.80 1.89
N VAL A 168 -2.72 -2.91 2.10
CA VAL A 168 -2.92 -3.54 3.41
C VAL A 168 -2.32 -4.93 3.39
N ALA A 169 -1.32 -5.17 4.25
CA ALA A 169 -0.72 -6.49 4.45
C ALA A 169 -1.51 -7.29 5.49
N ILE A 170 -1.80 -8.55 5.15
CA ILE A 170 -2.60 -9.46 5.97
C ILE A 170 -1.69 -10.56 6.54
N HIS A 171 -1.69 -10.69 7.85
CA HIS A 171 -0.92 -11.69 8.59
C HIS A 171 -1.82 -12.63 9.39
N GLY A 172 -1.21 -13.69 9.93
CA GLY A 172 -1.89 -14.68 10.77
C GLY A 172 -2.45 -15.87 10.01
N THR A 173 -2.83 -16.91 10.76
CA THR A 173 -3.41 -18.15 10.22
C THR A 173 -4.71 -18.53 10.92
N LYS A 174 -4.77 -18.43 12.24
CA LYS A 174 -5.98 -18.72 13.04
C LYS A 174 -6.85 -17.48 13.21
N GLN A 175 -6.25 -16.33 13.35
CA GLN A 175 -6.87 -15.02 13.33
C GLN A 175 -6.11 -14.17 12.34
N LEU A 176 -6.81 -13.61 11.38
CA LEU A 176 -6.22 -12.72 10.38
C LEU A 176 -6.20 -11.30 10.90
N VAL A 177 -5.04 -10.67 10.78
CA VAL A 177 -4.81 -9.30 11.21
C VAL A 177 -4.31 -8.45 10.06
N ALA A 178 -4.71 -7.20 10.01
CA ALA A 178 -4.15 -6.21 9.12
C ALA A 178 -3.01 -5.47 9.84
N ALA A 179 -1.85 -5.43 9.22
CA ALA A 179 -0.68 -4.74 9.75
C ALA A 179 -0.67 -3.26 9.38
N PRO A 180 -0.17 -2.37 10.26
CA PRO A 180 0.03 -0.97 9.95
C PRO A 180 0.98 -0.79 8.77
N ALA A 181 0.64 0.15 7.88
CA ALA A 181 1.54 0.59 6.82
C ALA A 181 2.44 1.74 7.32
N TYR A 182 2.13 2.94 6.91
CA TYR A 182 2.79 4.17 7.36
C TYR A 182 1.74 5.32 7.37
N PRO A 183 1.92 6.34 8.24
CA PRO A 183 0.88 7.35 8.50
C PRO A 183 0.79 8.43 7.42
N GLN A 184 0.57 8.03 6.18
CA GLN A 184 0.37 8.94 5.06
C GLN A 184 -0.80 8.45 4.20
N GLN A 185 -1.74 9.35 3.92
CA GLN A 185 -2.87 9.11 3.03
C GLN A 185 -2.71 9.90 1.74
N LYS A 186 -3.06 9.29 0.59
CA LYS A 186 -3.06 9.94 -0.72
C LYS A 186 -4.48 10.41 -1.04
N LEU A 187 -4.67 11.72 -1.15
CA LEU A 187 -5.95 12.33 -1.53
C LEU A 187 -5.86 13.00 -2.89
N CYS A 188 -6.91 12.85 -3.70
CA CYS A 188 -7.05 13.58 -4.96
C CYS A 188 -7.38 15.06 -4.71
N VAL A 189 -7.04 15.92 -5.67
CA VAL A 189 -7.27 17.37 -5.63
C VAL A 189 -8.70 17.75 -5.25
N ASP A 190 -9.70 17.03 -5.76
CA ASP A 190 -11.12 17.32 -5.46
C ASP A 190 -11.40 17.20 -3.95
N THR A 191 -10.85 16.17 -3.29
CA THR A 191 -11.01 16.00 -1.84
C THR A 191 -10.21 17.04 -1.08
N VAL A 192 -8.97 17.32 -1.48
CA VAL A 192 -8.10 18.32 -0.87
C VAL A 192 -8.75 19.72 -0.94
N THR A 193 -9.32 20.09 -2.08
CA THR A 193 -10.01 21.35 -2.28
C THR A 193 -11.30 21.44 -1.45
N ARG A 194 -12.12 20.39 -1.47
CA ARG A 194 -13.38 20.33 -0.70
C ARG A 194 -13.14 20.47 0.81
N GLU A 195 -12.06 19.89 1.31
CA GLU A 195 -11.70 19.93 2.73
C GLU A 195 -10.86 21.16 3.11
N ASN A 196 -10.61 22.08 2.18
CA ASN A 196 -9.84 23.30 2.38
C ASN A 196 -8.42 23.09 2.92
N TYR A 197 -7.74 22.03 2.49
CA TYR A 197 -6.32 21.85 2.80
C TYR A 197 -5.49 22.94 2.06
N ASP A 198 -4.48 23.47 2.74
CA ASP A 198 -3.53 24.39 2.11
C ASP A 198 -2.55 23.59 1.21
N THR A 199 -2.82 23.60 -0.09
CA THR A 199 -2.03 22.87 -1.09
C THR A 199 -0.57 23.31 -1.17
N ASN A 200 -0.22 24.53 -0.72
CA ASN A 200 1.16 24.99 -0.69
C ASN A 200 2.02 24.26 0.35
N THR A 201 1.40 23.64 1.32
CA THR A 201 2.06 22.89 2.39
C THR A 201 2.10 21.38 2.15
N LEU A 202 1.47 20.90 1.07
CA LEU A 202 1.34 19.49 0.77
C LEU A 202 2.34 19.04 -0.30
N THR A 203 2.86 17.83 -0.14
CA THR A 203 3.69 17.18 -1.16
C THR A 203 2.81 16.58 -2.25
N ILE A 204 3.09 16.90 -3.52
CA ILE A 204 2.46 16.28 -4.68
C ILE A 204 3.17 14.95 -4.95
N LEU A 205 2.43 13.85 -4.93
CA LEU A 205 2.96 12.50 -5.19
C LEU A 205 2.82 12.05 -6.63
N ASN A 206 1.89 12.64 -7.38
CA ASN A 206 1.65 12.33 -8.78
C ASN A 206 1.03 13.55 -9.46
N GLU A 207 1.78 14.18 -10.37
CA GLU A 207 1.34 15.39 -11.08
C GLU A 207 0.18 15.11 -12.04
N GLU A 208 0.23 13.98 -12.77
CA GLU A 208 -0.82 13.65 -13.76
C GLU A 208 -2.18 13.43 -13.10
N ARG A 209 -2.19 12.79 -11.91
CA ARG A 209 -3.41 12.49 -11.14
C ARG A 209 -3.69 13.49 -10.03
N GLN A 210 -2.82 14.50 -9.85
CA GLN A 210 -2.89 15.52 -8.80
C GLN A 210 -3.25 14.91 -7.43
N LYS A 211 -2.44 13.96 -6.98
CA LYS A 211 -2.57 13.35 -5.66
C LYS A 211 -1.60 13.99 -4.67
N TYR A 212 -2.12 14.32 -3.51
CA TYR A 212 -1.41 14.95 -2.41
C TYR A 212 -1.20 13.96 -1.25
N ALA A 213 -0.04 14.07 -0.61
CA ALA A 213 0.28 13.34 0.61
C ALA A 213 -0.28 14.09 1.83
N ILE A 214 -1.12 13.42 2.62
CA ILE A 214 -1.68 13.95 3.86
C ILE A 214 -1.13 13.12 5.03
N SER A 215 -0.47 13.78 5.98
CA SER A 215 -0.02 13.13 7.21
C SER A 215 -1.20 12.67 8.06
N ARG A 216 -1.12 11.45 8.58
CA ARG A 216 -2.11 10.83 9.50
C ARG A 216 -1.47 10.40 10.82
N ARG A 217 -0.30 10.94 11.15
CA ARG A 217 0.51 10.55 12.30
C ARG A 217 -0.26 10.61 13.63
N ASP A 218 -1.05 11.67 13.84
CA ASP A 218 -1.77 11.88 15.09
C ASP A 218 -2.90 10.89 15.35
N ILE A 219 -3.35 10.20 14.29
CA ILE A 219 -4.47 9.25 14.32
C ILE A 219 -4.07 7.88 13.76
N PHE A 220 -2.78 7.58 13.74
CA PHE A 220 -2.26 6.34 13.17
C PHE A 220 -2.38 5.18 14.16
N ALA A 221 -2.93 4.06 13.69
CA ALA A 221 -2.95 2.80 14.43
C ALA A 221 -1.58 2.11 14.30
N GLU A 222 -0.80 2.07 15.37
CA GLU A 222 0.57 1.55 15.37
C GLU A 222 0.66 0.02 15.52
N LYS A 223 -0.47 -0.65 15.77
CA LYS A 223 -0.53 -2.09 16.03
C LYS A 223 -1.36 -2.81 14.98
N GLU A 224 -1.14 -4.10 14.88
CA GLU A 224 -1.99 -5.00 14.11
C GLU A 224 -3.40 -5.09 14.71
N HIS A 225 -4.41 -5.15 13.85
CA HIS A 225 -5.81 -5.29 14.26
C HIS A 225 -6.47 -6.46 13.55
N PRO A 226 -7.32 -7.24 14.25
CA PRO A 226 -8.16 -8.26 13.63
C PRO A 226 -9.01 -7.65 12.51
N ILE A 227 -9.21 -8.38 11.42
CA ILE A 227 -10.00 -7.88 10.30
C ILE A 227 -11.49 -7.98 10.63
N GLY A 228 -12.18 -6.84 10.62
CA GLY A 228 -13.63 -6.74 10.83
C GLY A 228 -14.42 -6.98 9.56
N GLY A 229 -13.89 -6.62 8.37
CA GLY A 229 -14.54 -6.83 7.09
C GLY A 229 -13.81 -6.16 5.94
N LEU A 230 -14.18 -6.57 4.71
CA LEU A 230 -13.71 -5.98 3.47
C LEU A 230 -14.90 -5.43 2.68
N PHE A 231 -14.83 -4.17 2.28
CA PHE A 231 -15.86 -3.42 1.57
C PHE A 231 -15.35 -3.09 0.17
N TYR A 232 -15.88 -3.81 -0.83
CA TYR A 232 -15.52 -3.62 -2.23
C TYR A 232 -16.45 -2.59 -2.86
N ILE A 233 -15.88 -1.45 -3.29
CA ILE A 233 -16.64 -0.34 -3.89
C ILE A 233 -16.45 -0.34 -5.40
N SER A 234 -17.56 -0.26 -6.13
CA SER A 234 -17.60 -0.08 -7.57
C SER A 234 -18.55 1.04 -7.98
N LEU A 235 -18.27 1.67 -9.12
CA LEU A 235 -19.20 2.59 -9.76
C LEU A 235 -20.20 1.81 -10.63
N SER A 236 -21.42 2.28 -10.66
CA SER A 236 -22.53 1.66 -11.40
C SER A 236 -23.34 2.76 -12.11
N ASP A 237 -23.91 2.42 -13.26
CA ASP A 237 -24.85 3.27 -14.00
C ASP A 237 -26.27 3.26 -13.40
N THR A 238 -26.46 2.59 -12.25
CA THR A 238 -27.71 2.62 -11.51
C THR A 238 -27.95 4.00 -10.87
N ASP A 239 -29.20 4.31 -10.55
CA ASP A 239 -29.62 5.57 -9.92
C ASP A 239 -29.60 5.54 -8.38
N ARG A 240 -29.21 4.40 -7.78
CA ARG A 240 -29.24 4.20 -6.34
C ARG A 240 -28.07 3.39 -5.83
N LEU A 241 -27.66 3.67 -4.58
CA LEU A 241 -26.69 2.88 -3.83
C LEU A 241 -27.28 1.47 -3.55
N THR A 242 -26.51 0.44 -3.86
CA THR A 242 -26.80 -0.94 -3.45
C THR A 242 -25.65 -1.50 -2.64
N ILE A 243 -26.00 -2.20 -1.54
CA ILE A 243 -25.03 -2.86 -0.67
C ILE A 243 -25.50 -4.29 -0.45
N LYS A 244 -24.61 -5.25 -0.67
CA LYS A 244 -24.91 -6.68 -0.52
C LYS A 244 -23.75 -7.40 0.14
N GLU A 245 -24.05 -8.34 1.02
CA GLU A 245 -23.04 -9.29 1.48
C GLU A 245 -22.69 -10.25 0.34
N VAL A 246 -21.38 -10.45 0.16
CA VAL A 246 -20.85 -11.36 -0.87
C VAL A 246 -20.73 -12.76 -0.30
N VAL A 247 -21.21 -13.75 -1.04
CA VAL A 247 -21.17 -15.16 -0.64
C VAL A 247 -20.49 -16.04 -1.69
N GLY A 248 -20.03 -17.20 -1.24
CA GLY A 248 -19.47 -18.24 -2.12
C GLY A 248 -18.18 -17.82 -2.85
N HIS A 249 -18.00 -18.32 -4.05
CA HIS A 249 -16.76 -18.13 -4.84
C HIS A 249 -16.48 -16.67 -5.23
N LYS A 250 -17.47 -15.80 -5.22
CA LYS A 250 -17.33 -14.38 -5.52
C LYS A 250 -16.41 -13.68 -4.50
N LYS A 251 -16.38 -14.15 -3.24
CA LYS A 251 -15.46 -13.63 -2.20
C LYS A 251 -13.99 -13.78 -2.64
N LEU A 252 -13.62 -14.97 -3.09
CA LEU A 252 -12.25 -15.25 -3.57
C LEU A 252 -11.92 -14.42 -4.82
N ALA A 253 -12.88 -14.29 -5.74
CA ALA A 253 -12.67 -13.46 -6.94
C ALA A 253 -12.38 -11.99 -6.60
N ILE A 254 -13.12 -11.41 -5.63
CA ILE A 254 -12.85 -10.04 -5.15
C ILE A 254 -11.44 -9.95 -4.56
N ILE A 255 -11.01 -10.89 -3.73
CA ILE A 255 -9.67 -10.88 -3.14
C ILE A 255 -8.61 -10.93 -4.22
N ILE A 256 -8.67 -11.92 -5.14
CA ILE A 256 -7.64 -12.10 -6.18
C ILE A 256 -7.56 -10.87 -7.11
N ASN A 257 -8.70 -10.30 -7.49
CA ASN A 257 -8.75 -9.13 -8.36
C ASN A 257 -8.28 -7.83 -7.67
N ASN A 258 -8.21 -7.81 -6.34
CA ASN A 258 -7.71 -6.69 -5.57
C ASN A 258 -6.36 -6.98 -4.89
N LEU A 259 -5.64 -8.03 -5.27
CA LEU A 259 -4.25 -8.21 -4.86
C LEU A 259 -3.43 -7.00 -5.34
N TYR A 260 -2.52 -6.53 -4.49
CA TYR A 260 -1.63 -5.43 -4.84
C TYR A 260 -0.63 -5.87 -5.92
N LEU A 261 -0.34 -5.01 -6.89
CA LEU A 261 0.56 -5.28 -8.03
C LEU A 261 0.17 -6.57 -8.81
N THR A 262 -1.10 -6.69 -9.15
CA THR A 262 -1.67 -7.87 -9.86
C THR A 262 -0.89 -8.27 -11.12
N ASP A 263 -0.23 -7.33 -11.80
CA ASP A 263 0.56 -7.61 -13.00
C ASP A 263 1.77 -8.50 -12.71
N ILE A 264 2.34 -8.43 -11.52
CA ILE A 264 3.42 -9.34 -11.10
C ILE A 264 2.90 -10.78 -10.99
N TYR A 265 1.71 -10.96 -10.44
CA TYR A 265 1.08 -12.28 -10.35
C TYR A 265 0.69 -12.87 -11.70
N LYS A 266 0.41 -12.03 -12.72
CA LYS A 266 0.17 -12.50 -14.11
C LYS A 266 1.42 -13.16 -14.72
N VAL A 267 2.61 -12.70 -14.33
CA VAL A 267 3.89 -13.24 -14.79
C VAL A 267 4.33 -14.43 -13.93
N LEU A 268 4.30 -14.28 -12.61
CA LEU A 268 4.79 -15.32 -11.68
C LEU A 268 3.81 -16.48 -11.52
N GLY A 269 2.50 -16.21 -11.65
CA GLY A 269 1.44 -17.10 -11.23
C GLY A 269 1.20 -17.02 -9.71
N LEU A 270 0.11 -17.64 -9.27
CA LEU A 270 -0.14 -17.84 -7.84
C LEU A 270 0.36 -19.23 -7.44
N SER A 271 1.21 -19.32 -6.41
CA SER A 271 1.58 -20.62 -5.88
C SER A 271 0.35 -21.32 -5.27
N PRO A 272 0.31 -22.67 -5.22
CA PRO A 272 -0.80 -23.38 -4.57
C PRO A 272 -0.99 -22.99 -3.11
N LEU A 273 0.12 -22.70 -2.39
CA LEU A 273 0.09 -22.26 -1.01
C LEU A 273 -0.50 -20.86 -0.88
N PHE A 274 -0.10 -19.93 -1.73
CA PHE A 274 -0.62 -18.56 -1.71
C PHE A 274 -2.11 -18.53 -2.11
N PHE A 275 -2.51 -19.32 -3.11
CA PHE A 275 -3.92 -19.47 -3.48
C PHE A 275 -4.77 -20.00 -2.32
N LYS A 276 -4.24 -21.00 -1.59
CA LYS A 276 -4.90 -21.53 -0.38
C LYS A 276 -5.06 -20.43 0.68
N LYS A 277 -4.03 -19.62 0.94
CA LYS A 277 -4.12 -18.46 1.86
C LYS A 277 -5.22 -17.49 1.44
N CYS A 278 -5.33 -17.16 0.14
CA CYS A 278 -6.40 -16.29 -0.38
C CYS A 278 -7.79 -16.90 -0.16
N LEU A 279 -7.95 -18.20 -0.35
CA LEU A 279 -9.19 -18.91 -0.10
C LEU A 279 -9.57 -18.90 1.39
N GLU A 280 -8.62 -19.15 2.27
CA GLU A 280 -8.80 -19.08 3.73
C GLU A 280 -9.20 -17.65 4.14
N PHE A 281 -8.52 -16.65 3.64
CA PHE A 281 -8.86 -15.24 3.86
C PHE A 281 -10.31 -14.94 3.43
N ALA A 282 -10.71 -15.37 2.22
CA ALA A 282 -12.06 -15.19 1.71
C ALA A 282 -13.14 -15.81 2.62
N ASN A 283 -12.84 -16.96 3.22
CA ASN A 283 -13.79 -17.67 4.07
C ASN A 283 -13.89 -17.11 5.51
N MET A 284 -12.81 -16.47 5.99
CA MET A 284 -12.71 -16.03 7.39
C MET A 284 -13.30 -14.66 7.68
N ILE A 285 -13.53 -13.84 6.66
CA ILE A 285 -14.01 -12.46 6.84
C ILE A 285 -15.34 -12.20 6.14
N PRO A 286 -16.20 -11.31 6.66
CA PRO A 286 -17.32 -10.77 5.88
C PRO A 286 -16.78 -9.88 4.75
N ILE A 287 -17.42 -9.99 3.57
CA ILE A 287 -17.12 -9.16 2.40
C ILE A 287 -18.43 -8.56 1.91
N TYR A 288 -18.46 -7.25 1.71
CA TYR A 288 -19.61 -6.52 1.18
C TYR A 288 -19.26 -5.90 -0.16
N GLU A 289 -20.17 -6.00 -1.10
CA GLU A 289 -20.12 -5.29 -2.39
C GLU A 289 -21.01 -4.06 -2.31
N ILE A 290 -20.42 -2.91 -2.64
CA ILE A 290 -21.04 -1.59 -2.61
C ILE A 290 -21.02 -1.04 -4.03
N GLU A 291 -22.16 -1.04 -4.71
CA GLU A 291 -22.33 -0.44 -6.02
C GLU A 291 -22.92 0.95 -5.83
N ARG A 292 -22.13 1.98 -6.15
CA ARG A 292 -22.54 3.36 -6.00
C ARG A 292 -22.81 4.01 -7.36
N PRO A 293 -23.87 4.86 -7.47
CA PRO A 293 -24.16 5.61 -8.69
C PRO A 293 -23.05 6.62 -9.01
N CYS A 294 -22.78 6.78 -10.31
CA CYS A 294 -21.90 7.83 -10.78
C CYS A 294 -22.50 9.21 -10.49
N GLY A 295 -21.69 10.15 -10.01
CA GLY A 295 -22.07 11.57 -9.83
C GLY A 295 -22.98 11.88 -8.63
N LEU A 296 -23.38 10.88 -7.84
CA LEU A 296 -24.13 11.11 -6.60
C LEU A 296 -23.26 10.96 -5.36
N SER A 297 -23.50 11.84 -4.37
CA SER A 297 -22.83 11.73 -3.07
C SER A 297 -23.50 10.64 -2.25
N THR A 298 -22.75 9.57 -1.98
CA THR A 298 -23.21 8.41 -1.21
C THR A 298 -22.28 8.09 -0.04
N GLU A 299 -21.25 8.92 0.17
CA GLU A 299 -20.19 8.69 1.12
C GLU A 299 -20.72 8.50 2.55
N GLN A 300 -21.67 9.34 2.95
CA GLN A 300 -22.23 9.32 4.31
C GLN A 300 -23.05 8.05 4.58
N ASP A 301 -23.78 7.55 3.58
CA ASP A 301 -24.57 6.33 3.71
C ASP A 301 -23.68 5.09 3.77
N ILE A 302 -22.60 5.07 2.95
CA ILE A 302 -21.59 4.00 2.96
C ILE A 302 -20.89 3.96 4.30
N VAL A 303 -20.44 5.10 4.81
CA VAL A 303 -19.72 5.18 6.09
C VAL A 303 -20.61 4.72 7.24
N LYS A 304 -21.88 5.16 7.31
CA LYS A 304 -22.85 4.68 8.32
C LYS A 304 -23.06 3.17 8.24
N PHE A 305 -23.15 2.62 7.04
CA PHE A 305 -23.27 1.18 6.85
C PHE A 305 -22.07 0.43 7.41
N ILE A 306 -20.86 0.88 7.05
CA ILE A 306 -19.60 0.29 7.53
C ILE A 306 -19.53 0.30 9.07
N GLU A 307 -19.84 1.44 9.70
CA GLU A 307 -19.85 1.58 11.15
C GLU A 307 -20.84 0.63 11.86
N ASN A 308 -22.01 0.39 11.25
CA ASN A 308 -23.02 -0.49 11.80
C ASN A 308 -22.68 -1.99 11.65
N GLU A 309 -21.95 -2.37 10.60
CA GLU A 309 -21.59 -3.77 10.34
C GLU A 309 -20.38 -4.22 11.17
N VAL A 310 -19.54 -3.31 11.62
CA VAL A 310 -18.31 -3.62 12.34
C VAL A 310 -18.51 -3.35 13.85
N VAL A 311 -19.43 -4.08 14.45
CA VAL A 311 -19.70 -4.03 15.91
C VAL A 311 -18.79 -4.97 16.72
#